data_9c47a6e9424a0dc378032e9ce9e8aad4
#
_entry.id   9c47a6e9424a0dc378032e9ce9e8aad4
#
_cell.length_a   1.000
_cell.length_b   1.000
_cell.length_c   1.000
_cell.angle_alpha   90.00
_cell.angle_beta   90.00
_cell.angle_gamma   90.00
#
_symmetry.space_group_name_H-M   'P 1'
#
loop_
_entity.id
_entity.type
_entity.pdbx_description
1 polymer ?
#
loop_
_entity_poly.entity_id
_entity_poly.type
_entity_poly.pdbx_seq_one_letter_code
_entity_poly.pdbx_strand_id
1 'polypeptide(L)'
;MNYSNYAELLQICQQKELQINEVALAVESEKNEKTIEELLQQMGEVFLVMEEAARIGLNQVEKSPSGLSGGDAYKMNKTSPVLLSPMVKDAIAIGLAVNEISAAQGRIVACPTAGSCGILPGAIIAFAKNTPIEKEAIYRSLFTAGAIGQIIEHNACVSGAEGGCQAECGA
;
A
#
# COMPACT_ATOMS: atom_id res chain seq x y z
N MET A 1 -10.53 -10.27 -19.57
CA MET A 1 -9.62 -9.15 -19.97
C MET A 1 -8.22 -9.50 -19.53
N ASN A 2 -7.17 -9.12 -20.28
CA ASN A 2 -5.79 -9.38 -19.86
C ASN A 2 -4.88 -8.26 -20.36
N TYR A 3 -3.86 -7.88 -19.60
CA TYR A 3 -2.85 -6.87 -19.95
C TYR A 3 -1.50 -7.25 -19.33
N SER A 4 -0.40 -6.93 -20.00
CA SER A 4 0.95 -7.20 -19.57
C SER A 4 1.81 -5.93 -19.42
N ASN A 5 1.30 -4.80 -19.91
CA ASN A 5 1.98 -3.52 -19.87
C ASN A 5 0.98 -2.36 -19.80
N TYR A 6 1.49 -1.15 -19.55
CA TYR A 6 0.66 0.05 -19.39
C TYR A 6 -0.10 0.44 -20.66
N ALA A 7 0.50 0.22 -21.84
CA ALA A 7 -0.16 0.59 -23.09
C ALA A 7 -1.42 -0.26 -23.31
N GLU A 8 -1.34 -1.56 -23.06
CA GLU A 8 -2.49 -2.47 -23.14
C GLU A 8 -3.56 -2.12 -22.10
N LEU A 9 -3.16 -1.85 -20.84
CA LEU A 9 -4.09 -1.45 -19.80
C LEU A 9 -4.84 -0.16 -20.16
N LEU A 10 -4.13 0.88 -20.62
CA LEU A 10 -4.74 2.14 -21.04
C LEU A 10 -5.62 1.99 -22.27
N GLN A 11 -5.23 1.13 -23.22
CA GLN A 11 -6.06 0.81 -24.39
C GLN A 11 -7.39 0.16 -23.97
N ILE A 12 -7.37 -0.78 -23.03
CA ILE A 12 -8.60 -1.38 -22.50
C ILE A 12 -9.47 -0.33 -21.82
N CYS A 13 -8.87 0.53 -20.98
CA CYS A 13 -9.57 1.63 -20.32
C CYS A 13 -10.28 2.54 -21.34
N GLN A 14 -9.59 2.95 -22.40
CA GLN A 14 -10.15 3.80 -23.46
C GLN A 14 -11.26 3.11 -24.26
N GLN A 15 -11.06 1.85 -24.68
CA GLN A 15 -12.03 1.12 -25.49
C GLN A 15 -13.31 0.79 -24.74
N LYS A 16 -13.21 0.59 -23.42
CA LYS A 16 -14.35 0.20 -22.58
C LYS A 16 -14.92 1.36 -21.75
N GLU A 17 -14.32 2.56 -21.85
CA GLU A 17 -14.66 3.72 -21.03
C GLU A 17 -14.61 3.43 -19.52
N LEU A 18 -13.63 2.62 -19.09
CA LEU A 18 -13.42 2.21 -17.70
C LEU A 18 -12.19 2.87 -17.10
N GLN A 19 -12.21 3.05 -15.77
CA GLN A 19 -11.04 3.44 -14.99
C GLN A 19 -10.12 2.23 -14.75
N ILE A 20 -8.86 2.49 -14.39
CA ILE A 20 -7.87 1.42 -14.13
C ILE A 20 -8.36 0.45 -13.04
N ASN A 21 -8.93 0.96 -11.93
CA ASN A 21 -9.47 0.10 -10.88
C ASN A 21 -10.62 -0.80 -11.36
N GLU A 22 -11.45 -0.33 -12.29
CA GLU A 22 -12.58 -1.10 -12.83
C GLU A 22 -12.07 -2.23 -13.73
N VAL A 23 -11.04 -1.96 -14.54
CA VAL A 23 -10.39 -3.00 -15.35
C VAL A 23 -9.71 -4.02 -14.43
N ALA A 24 -8.98 -3.56 -13.39
CA ALA A 24 -8.32 -4.44 -12.43
C ALA A 24 -9.32 -5.33 -11.68
N LEU A 25 -10.42 -4.75 -11.17
CA LEU A 25 -11.50 -5.49 -10.52
C LEU A 25 -12.14 -6.52 -11.44
N ALA A 26 -12.38 -6.17 -12.71
CA ALA A 26 -12.96 -7.10 -13.67
C ALA A 26 -12.00 -8.29 -13.97
N VAL A 27 -10.70 -8.02 -14.09
CA VAL A 27 -9.67 -9.06 -14.28
C VAL A 27 -9.59 -9.98 -13.07
N GLU A 28 -9.54 -9.42 -11.86
CA GLU A 28 -9.47 -10.20 -10.63
C GLU A 28 -10.77 -10.97 -10.35
N SER A 29 -11.93 -10.41 -10.71
CA SER A 29 -13.23 -11.08 -10.63
C SER A 29 -13.27 -12.33 -11.53
N GLU A 30 -12.85 -12.19 -12.78
CA GLU A 30 -12.79 -13.28 -13.75
C GLU A 30 -11.78 -14.36 -13.32
N LYS A 31 -10.60 -13.95 -12.85
CA LYS A 31 -9.51 -14.85 -12.43
C LYS A 31 -9.84 -15.67 -11.18
N ASN A 32 -10.52 -15.06 -10.22
CA ASN A 32 -10.80 -15.66 -8.92
C ASN A 32 -12.22 -16.21 -8.78
N GLU A 33 -13.06 -16.08 -9.82
CA GLU A 33 -14.48 -16.48 -9.81
C GLU A 33 -15.26 -15.82 -8.64
N LYS A 34 -14.97 -14.52 -8.38
CA LYS A 34 -15.58 -13.74 -7.28
C LYS A 34 -16.34 -12.54 -7.82
N THR A 35 -17.35 -12.11 -7.09
CA THR A 35 -18.04 -10.85 -7.37
C THR A 35 -17.18 -9.64 -7.02
N ILE A 36 -17.48 -8.49 -7.59
CA ILE A 36 -16.80 -7.22 -7.26
C ILE A 36 -17.01 -6.87 -5.79
N GLU A 37 -18.19 -7.12 -5.25
CA GLU A 37 -18.52 -6.88 -3.84
C GLU A 37 -17.65 -7.73 -2.90
N GLU A 38 -17.46 -9.02 -3.21
CA GLU A 38 -16.59 -9.91 -2.44
C GLU A 38 -15.13 -9.46 -2.50
N LEU A 39 -14.65 -9.01 -3.67
CA LEU A 39 -13.29 -8.47 -3.82
C LEU A 39 -13.09 -7.17 -3.03
N LEU A 40 -14.06 -6.26 -3.06
CA LEU A 40 -14.01 -5.01 -2.29
C LEU A 40 -14.08 -5.28 -0.79
N GLN A 41 -14.87 -6.25 -0.34
CA GLN A 41 -14.91 -6.67 1.07
C GLN A 41 -13.55 -7.22 1.50
N GLN A 42 -12.95 -8.11 0.72
CA GLN A 42 -11.61 -8.66 1.00
C GLN A 42 -10.53 -7.56 1.03
N MET A 43 -10.59 -6.60 0.09
CA MET A 43 -9.68 -5.46 0.11
C MET A 43 -9.87 -4.59 1.36
N GLY A 44 -11.10 -4.47 1.85
CA GLY A 44 -11.39 -3.82 3.14
C GLY A 44 -10.70 -4.52 4.31
N GLU A 45 -10.68 -5.85 4.34
CA GLU A 45 -9.97 -6.63 5.37
C GLU A 45 -8.45 -6.43 5.27
N VAL A 46 -7.90 -6.38 4.05
CA VAL A 46 -6.49 -6.05 3.81
C VAL A 46 -6.16 -4.66 4.32
N PHE A 47 -7.01 -3.67 4.00
CA PHE A 47 -6.81 -2.29 4.45
C PHE A 47 -6.87 -2.15 5.98
N LEU A 48 -7.75 -2.90 6.66
CA LEU A 48 -7.79 -2.95 8.13
C LEU A 48 -6.47 -3.44 8.75
N VAL A 49 -5.77 -4.38 8.11
CA VAL A 49 -4.44 -4.81 8.56
C VAL A 49 -3.42 -3.68 8.42
N MET A 50 -3.46 -2.92 7.32
CA MET A 50 -2.59 -1.74 7.13
C MET A 50 -2.86 -0.67 8.20
N GLU A 51 -4.13 -0.35 8.47
CA GLU A 51 -4.53 0.62 9.51
C GLU A 51 -4.09 0.18 10.90
N GLU A 52 -4.25 -1.11 11.22
CA GLU A 52 -3.88 -1.65 12.53
C GLU A 52 -2.36 -1.60 12.76
N ALA A 53 -1.55 -2.00 11.76
CA ALA A 53 -0.11 -1.90 11.84
C ALA A 53 0.34 -0.45 12.05
N ALA A 54 -0.22 0.49 11.29
CA ALA A 54 0.02 1.92 11.46
C ALA A 54 -0.37 2.41 12.87
N ARG A 55 -1.56 2.04 13.35
CA ARG A 55 -2.06 2.42 14.66
C ARG A 55 -1.14 1.94 15.79
N ILE A 56 -0.67 0.70 15.73
CA ILE A 56 0.22 0.14 16.76
C ILE A 56 1.53 0.92 16.76
N GLY A 57 2.24 1.03 15.64
CA GLY A 57 3.56 1.67 15.58
C GLY A 57 3.54 3.18 15.86
N LEU A 58 2.42 3.87 15.58
CA LEU A 58 2.25 5.29 15.94
C LEU A 58 2.05 5.52 17.45
N ASN A 59 1.51 4.54 18.18
CA ASN A 59 1.12 4.70 19.60
C ASN A 59 1.97 3.89 20.56
N GLN A 60 2.77 2.94 20.08
CA GLN A 60 3.60 2.06 20.89
C GLN A 60 5.03 2.01 20.33
N VAL A 61 5.99 1.72 21.19
CA VAL A 61 7.38 1.51 20.79
C VAL A 61 7.61 0.00 20.65
N GLU A 62 7.48 -0.49 19.44
CA GLU A 62 7.79 -1.87 19.12
C GLU A 62 9.25 -1.97 18.65
N LYS A 63 10.03 -2.84 19.28
CA LYS A 63 11.43 -3.05 18.93
C LYS A 63 11.61 -4.30 18.09
N SER A 64 12.49 -4.21 17.09
CA SER A 64 12.95 -5.40 16.38
C SER A 64 13.67 -6.36 17.35
N PRO A 65 13.76 -7.67 17.04
CA PRO A 65 14.47 -8.64 17.88
C PRO A 65 15.93 -8.26 18.16
N SER A 66 16.59 -7.55 17.22
CA SER A 66 17.94 -7.02 17.40
C SER A 66 18.01 -5.78 18.28
N GLY A 67 16.88 -5.12 18.56
CA GLY A 67 16.81 -3.85 19.27
C GLY A 67 17.28 -2.62 18.47
N LEU A 68 17.74 -2.80 17.22
CA LEU A 68 18.33 -1.73 16.41
C LEU A 68 17.28 -0.79 15.81
N SER A 69 16.07 -1.25 15.55
CA SER A 69 14.99 -0.44 14.99
C SER A 69 13.76 -0.43 15.89
N GLY A 70 12.93 0.60 15.72
CA GLY A 70 11.65 0.79 16.39
C GLY A 70 11.61 1.99 17.33
N GLY A 71 10.46 2.67 17.31
CA GLY A 71 10.15 3.84 18.11
C GLY A 71 10.35 5.19 17.41
N ASP A 72 10.78 5.21 16.16
CA ASP A 72 10.94 6.45 15.40
C ASP A 72 9.59 6.94 14.88
N ALA A 73 8.70 6.04 14.50
CA ALA A 73 7.32 6.36 14.17
C ALA A 73 6.60 7.03 15.37
N TYR A 74 6.74 6.45 16.56
CA TYR A 74 6.16 7.01 17.79
C TYR A 74 6.68 8.42 18.06
N LYS A 75 8.00 8.65 17.95
CA LYS A 75 8.61 9.97 18.11
C LYS A 75 8.10 10.94 17.04
N MET A 76 8.10 10.52 15.76
CA MET A 76 7.61 11.34 14.64
C MET A 76 6.15 11.74 14.83
N ASN A 77 5.31 10.83 15.32
CA ASN A 77 3.91 11.11 15.61
C ASN A 77 3.72 12.20 16.67
N LYS A 78 4.64 12.28 17.66
CA LYS A 78 4.60 13.28 18.75
C LYS A 78 5.20 14.62 18.38
N THR A 79 5.90 14.74 17.26
CA THR A 79 6.54 16.01 16.86
C THR A 79 5.58 16.90 16.06
N SER A 80 5.84 18.20 16.11
CA SER A 80 5.20 19.21 15.26
C SER A 80 6.24 19.72 14.27
N PRO A 81 6.31 19.18 13.04
CA PRO A 81 7.33 19.57 12.09
C PRO A 81 7.11 20.99 11.59
N VAL A 82 8.21 21.75 11.43
CA VAL A 82 8.15 23.14 10.91
C VAL A 82 8.17 23.17 9.38
N LEU A 83 8.81 22.16 8.75
CA LEU A 83 9.05 22.15 7.29
C LEU A 83 8.13 21.23 6.50
N LEU A 84 7.32 20.40 7.17
CA LEU A 84 6.46 19.42 6.51
C LEU A 84 4.99 19.82 6.62
N SER A 85 4.22 19.61 5.56
CA SER A 85 2.75 19.68 5.66
C SER A 85 2.23 18.55 6.58
N PRO A 86 1.05 18.72 7.21
CA PRO A 86 0.45 17.68 8.04
C PRO A 86 0.34 16.33 7.33
N MET A 87 -0.10 16.32 6.08
CA MET A 87 -0.24 15.11 5.28
C MET A 87 1.09 14.41 5.05
N VAL A 88 2.15 15.14 4.69
CA VAL A 88 3.49 14.56 4.48
C VAL A 88 4.05 14.02 5.80
N LYS A 89 3.87 14.74 6.90
CA LYS A 89 4.25 14.27 8.24
C LYS A 89 3.54 12.95 8.57
N ASP A 90 2.22 12.90 8.35
CA ASP A 90 1.44 11.69 8.60
C ASP A 90 1.90 10.53 7.71
N ALA A 91 2.16 10.77 6.42
CA ALA A 91 2.64 9.73 5.51
C ALA A 91 3.98 9.12 5.97
N ILE A 92 4.94 9.97 6.38
CA ILE A 92 6.23 9.51 6.90
C ILE A 92 6.04 8.74 8.21
N ALA A 93 5.26 9.27 9.16
CA ALA A 93 5.04 8.62 10.44
C ALA A 93 4.35 7.26 10.30
N ILE A 94 3.34 7.16 9.43
CA ILE A 94 2.61 5.91 9.14
C ILE A 94 3.52 4.92 8.43
N GLY A 95 4.29 5.35 7.42
CA GLY A 95 5.23 4.49 6.72
C GLY A 95 6.29 3.90 7.64
N LEU A 96 6.87 4.72 8.52
CA LEU A 96 7.78 4.25 9.57
C LEU A 96 7.10 3.26 10.51
N ALA A 97 5.86 3.54 10.94
CA ALA A 97 5.10 2.69 11.85
C ALA A 97 4.92 1.27 11.28
N VAL A 98 4.46 1.16 10.04
CA VAL A 98 4.25 -0.15 9.39
C VAL A 98 5.57 -0.90 9.22
N ASN A 99 6.66 -0.20 8.82
CA ASN A 99 7.98 -0.82 8.70
C ASN A 99 8.55 -1.28 10.06
N GLU A 100 8.34 -0.53 11.14
CA GLU A 100 8.75 -0.93 12.50
C GLU A 100 7.97 -2.16 12.99
N ILE A 101 6.67 -2.23 12.72
CA ILE A 101 5.85 -3.42 13.01
C ILE A 101 6.34 -4.62 12.21
N SER A 102 6.68 -4.45 10.91
CA SER A 102 7.29 -5.51 10.11
C SER A 102 8.62 -5.99 10.71
N ALA A 103 9.50 -5.06 11.09
CA ALA A 103 10.79 -5.37 11.71
C ALA A 103 10.64 -6.06 13.08
N ALA A 104 9.57 -5.78 13.81
CA ALA A 104 9.20 -6.44 15.07
C ALA A 104 8.48 -7.78 14.88
N GLN A 105 8.39 -8.29 13.64
CA GLN A 105 7.69 -9.53 13.28
C GLN A 105 6.16 -9.47 13.52
N GLY A 106 5.59 -8.29 13.50
CA GLY A 106 4.15 -8.06 13.58
C GLY A 106 3.44 -8.31 12.25
N ARG A 107 2.11 -8.27 12.28
CA ARG A 107 1.27 -8.47 11.10
C ARG A 107 1.22 -7.23 10.23
N ILE A 108 1.61 -7.37 8.96
CA ILE A 108 1.58 -6.32 7.93
C ILE A 108 1.02 -6.87 6.61
N VAL A 109 0.78 -5.97 5.67
CA VAL A 109 0.53 -6.32 4.26
C VAL A 109 1.80 -6.04 3.47
N ALA A 110 2.30 -7.05 2.75
CA ALA A 110 3.40 -6.87 1.82
C ALA A 110 2.91 -6.11 0.56
N CYS A 111 3.60 -5.03 0.17
CA CYS A 111 3.24 -4.24 -1.00
C CYS A 111 4.48 -3.53 -1.60
N PRO A 112 5.14 -4.11 -2.62
CA PRO A 112 5.01 -5.51 -3.05
C PRO A 112 5.68 -6.51 -2.11
N THR A 113 6.63 -6.08 -1.27
CA THR A 113 7.37 -6.92 -0.32
C THR A 113 7.23 -6.43 1.12
N ALA A 114 7.72 -7.21 2.09
CA ALA A 114 7.77 -6.78 3.49
C ALA A 114 8.75 -5.61 3.71
N GLY A 115 9.78 -5.45 2.87
CA GLY A 115 10.75 -4.34 2.96
C GLY A 115 10.16 -2.99 2.57
N SER A 116 9.19 -2.97 1.68
CA SER A 116 8.50 -1.75 1.21
C SER A 116 7.09 -1.56 1.80
N CYS A 117 6.67 -2.43 2.72
CA CYS A 117 5.29 -2.50 3.24
C CYS A 117 4.73 -1.20 3.85
N GLY A 118 5.59 -0.24 4.18
CA GLY A 118 5.18 1.05 4.76
C GLY A 118 4.82 2.12 3.73
N ILE A 119 5.26 1.99 2.47
CA ILE A 119 5.15 3.06 1.47
C ILE A 119 3.69 3.29 1.08
N LEU A 120 3.03 2.26 0.57
CA LEU A 120 1.64 2.34 0.13
C LEU A 120 0.67 2.68 1.28
N PRO A 121 0.72 2.00 2.45
CA PRO A 121 -0.09 2.39 3.59
C PRO A 121 0.18 3.81 4.06
N GLY A 122 1.44 4.24 4.10
CA GLY A 122 1.84 5.60 4.46
C GLY A 122 1.15 6.65 3.59
N ALA A 123 1.17 6.46 2.28
CA ALA A 123 0.55 7.37 1.33
C ALA A 123 -0.99 7.37 1.44
N ILE A 124 -1.62 6.19 1.39
CA ILE A 124 -3.08 6.07 1.31
C ILE A 124 -3.75 6.44 2.63
N ILE A 125 -3.26 5.98 3.78
CA ILE A 125 -3.84 6.29 5.08
C ILE A 125 -3.66 7.78 5.41
N ALA A 126 -2.49 8.37 5.11
CA ALA A 126 -2.29 9.79 5.31
C ALA A 126 -3.21 10.63 4.42
N PHE A 127 -3.40 10.23 3.16
CA PHE A 127 -4.35 10.90 2.26
C PHE A 127 -5.78 10.80 2.80
N ALA A 128 -6.24 9.61 3.17
CA ALA A 128 -7.58 9.39 3.71
C ALA A 128 -7.83 10.14 5.02
N LYS A 129 -6.82 10.29 5.87
CA LYS A 129 -6.89 11.06 7.12
C LYS A 129 -7.04 12.57 6.89
N ASN A 130 -6.45 13.09 5.82
CA ASN A 130 -6.37 14.53 5.53
C ASN A 130 -7.35 15.00 4.45
N THR A 131 -8.11 14.08 3.84
CA THR A 131 -9.04 14.37 2.74
C THR A 131 -10.35 13.60 2.95
N PRO A 132 -11.52 14.25 2.85
CA PRO A 132 -12.79 13.54 2.87
C PRO A 132 -12.87 12.58 1.68
N ILE A 133 -12.91 11.29 1.95
CA ILE A 133 -12.99 10.24 0.93
C ILE A 133 -13.78 9.04 1.47
N GLU A 134 -14.61 8.45 0.63
CA GLU A 134 -15.35 7.24 0.95
C GLU A 134 -14.42 6.01 1.00
N LYS A 135 -14.68 5.09 1.94
CA LYS A 135 -13.85 3.89 2.11
C LYS A 135 -13.76 3.03 0.85
N GLU A 136 -14.85 2.92 0.11
CA GLU A 136 -14.84 2.16 -1.15
C GLU A 136 -13.87 2.75 -2.17
N ALA A 137 -13.75 4.07 -2.26
CA ALA A 137 -12.80 4.72 -3.15
C ALA A 137 -11.35 4.39 -2.76
N ILE A 138 -11.06 4.25 -1.45
CA ILE A 138 -9.75 3.77 -0.97
C ILE A 138 -9.51 2.33 -1.44
N TYR A 139 -10.48 1.42 -1.27
CA TYR A 139 -10.35 0.02 -1.69
C TYR A 139 -10.14 -0.09 -3.20
N ARG A 140 -10.86 0.69 -3.99
CA ARG A 140 -10.70 0.77 -5.45
C ARG A 140 -9.31 1.29 -5.85
N SER A 141 -8.76 2.27 -5.12
CA SER A 141 -7.40 2.78 -5.38
C SER A 141 -6.32 1.72 -5.12
N LEU A 142 -6.54 0.81 -4.16
CA LEU A 142 -5.64 -0.32 -3.91
C LEU A 142 -5.66 -1.33 -5.07
N PHE A 143 -6.77 -1.53 -5.76
CA PHE A 143 -6.81 -2.30 -7.02
C PHE A 143 -6.03 -1.61 -8.14
N THR A 144 -6.08 -0.28 -8.22
CA THR A 144 -5.20 0.47 -9.15
C THR A 144 -3.73 0.23 -8.83
N ALA A 145 -3.32 0.34 -7.56
CA ALA A 145 -1.95 0.07 -7.14
C ALA A 145 -1.53 -1.37 -7.44
N GLY A 146 -2.41 -2.34 -7.20
CA GLY A 146 -2.18 -3.74 -7.53
C GLY A 146 -1.97 -3.99 -9.03
N ALA A 147 -2.77 -3.37 -9.90
CA ALA A 147 -2.61 -3.46 -11.36
C ALA A 147 -1.27 -2.88 -11.82
N ILE A 148 -0.85 -1.75 -11.25
CA ILE A 148 0.44 -1.12 -11.55
C ILE A 148 1.57 -2.03 -11.06
N GLY A 149 1.50 -2.54 -9.84
CA GLY A 149 2.48 -3.46 -9.27
C GLY A 149 2.66 -4.74 -10.08
N GLN A 150 1.55 -5.35 -10.57
CA GLN A 150 1.60 -6.52 -11.44
C GLN A 150 2.32 -6.24 -12.76
N ILE A 151 2.08 -5.07 -13.38
CA ILE A 151 2.79 -4.67 -14.60
C ILE A 151 4.29 -4.50 -14.35
N ILE A 152 4.66 -3.89 -13.21
CA ILE A 152 6.07 -3.73 -12.83
C ILE A 152 6.71 -5.10 -12.59
N GLU A 153 6.06 -5.98 -11.84
CA GLU A 153 6.53 -7.34 -11.58
C GLU A 153 6.74 -8.15 -12.86
N HIS A 154 5.82 -8.01 -13.82
CA HIS A 154 5.93 -8.72 -15.10
C HIS A 154 7.11 -8.24 -15.97
N ASN A 155 7.44 -6.96 -15.91
CA ASN A 155 8.44 -6.34 -16.78
C ASN A 155 9.78 -6.04 -16.08
N ALA A 156 9.86 -6.16 -14.77
CA ALA A 156 11.02 -5.88 -13.95
C ALA A 156 11.03 -6.73 -12.69
N CYS A 157 12.13 -6.66 -11.92
CA CYS A 157 12.21 -7.30 -10.61
C CYS A 157 11.61 -6.40 -9.52
N VAL A 158 10.76 -6.97 -8.65
CA VAL A 158 10.23 -6.29 -7.45
C VAL A 158 10.84 -6.88 -6.16
N SER A 159 11.70 -7.88 -6.28
CA SER A 159 12.35 -8.55 -5.15
C SER A 159 13.59 -7.77 -4.68
N GLY A 160 13.61 -7.37 -3.42
CA GLY A 160 14.80 -6.76 -2.80
C GLY A 160 16.02 -7.71 -2.76
N ALA A 161 15.79 -9.03 -2.75
CA ALA A 161 16.85 -10.03 -2.79
C ALA A 161 17.56 -10.11 -4.15
N GLU A 162 16.86 -9.79 -5.24
CA GLU A 162 17.39 -9.85 -6.61
C GLU A 162 17.82 -8.47 -7.10
N GLY A 163 16.97 -7.46 -6.97
CA GLY A 163 17.18 -6.10 -7.50
C GLY A 163 17.61 -5.06 -6.46
N GLY A 164 17.79 -5.47 -5.19
CA GLY A 164 18.07 -4.54 -4.09
C GLY A 164 16.83 -3.77 -3.61
N CYS A 165 17.00 -2.95 -2.57
CA CYS A 165 15.90 -2.14 -1.99
C CYS A 165 15.21 -1.24 -3.02
N GLN A 166 15.93 -0.79 -4.06
CA GLN A 166 15.36 0.06 -5.11
C GLN A 166 14.28 -0.64 -5.92
N ALA A 167 14.39 -1.96 -6.13
CA ALA A 167 13.39 -2.73 -6.86
C ALA A 167 12.05 -2.78 -6.10
N GLU A 168 12.09 -3.04 -4.80
CA GLU A 168 10.89 -3.14 -3.97
C GLU A 168 10.31 -1.77 -3.59
N CYS A 169 11.16 -0.76 -3.33
CA CYS A 169 10.69 0.58 -2.96
C CYS A 169 10.25 1.42 -4.15
N GLY A 170 10.74 1.11 -5.35
CA GLY A 170 10.40 1.80 -6.59
C GLY A 170 9.17 1.25 -7.30
N ALA A 171 8.76 0.03 -6.96
CA ALA A 171 7.57 -0.59 -7.51
C ALA A 171 6.31 -0.07 -6.81
#